data_3cb09e2f709d02cc74efea12a08089b0
#
_entry.id   3cb09e2f709d02cc74efea12a08089b0
#
_cell.length_a   1.000
_cell.length_b   1.000
_cell.length_c   1.000
_cell.angle_alpha   90.00
_cell.angle_beta   90.00
_cell.angle_gamma   90.00
#
_symmetry.space_group_name_H-M   'P 1'
#
loop_
_entity.id
_entity.type
_entity.pdbx_description
1 polymer ?
#
loop_
_entity_poly.entity_id
_entity_poly.type
_entity_poly.pdbx_seq_one_letter_code
_entity_poly.pdbx_strand_id
1 'polypeptide(L)'
;MLTTSVPLSASAPQPIVCVHFVRGGPAYLPEVDAYVHFITAHGHQALVHDTGATVPLNAQVVWWMCGRVSAAETRRLKSAFHIHEYASTSAPPHAWFKDFVKHWTQPKPDYRLFQNGWVRERMGFDDGVPHALRDMGVAQAFFDAAAPALPEASYEDDAPTRIPPNEFDLVYLGEMTRLLPFVPLLQSIHDAG
;
A
#
# COMPACT_ATOMS: atom_id res chain seq x y z
N MET A 1 23.20 -34.68 35.01
CA MET A 1 22.09 -34.09 34.21
C MET A 1 22.58 -33.97 32.79
N LEU A 2 22.08 -34.85 31.90
CA LEU A 2 22.43 -34.85 30.46
C LEU A 2 21.46 -33.93 29.74
N THR A 3 21.89 -32.79 29.25
CA THR A 3 21.12 -31.90 28.37
C THR A 3 21.14 -32.47 26.97
N THR A 4 20.04 -33.08 26.57
CA THR A 4 19.84 -33.56 25.19
C THR A 4 19.53 -32.33 24.33
N SER A 5 20.51 -31.89 23.54
CA SER A 5 20.28 -30.87 22.49
C SER A 5 19.47 -31.52 21.37
N VAL A 6 18.23 -31.07 21.18
CA VAL A 6 17.41 -31.42 20.03
C VAL A 6 18.03 -30.74 18.79
N PRO A 7 18.41 -31.48 17.75
CA PRO A 7 18.92 -30.86 16.53
C PRO A 7 17.80 -30.07 15.85
N LEU A 8 18.04 -28.78 15.59
CA LEU A 8 17.20 -27.98 14.71
C LEU A 8 17.17 -28.67 13.34
N SER A 9 16.01 -29.24 13.02
CA SER A 9 15.76 -29.81 11.70
C SER A 9 15.96 -28.69 10.66
N ALA A 10 16.93 -28.86 9.77
CA ALA A 10 17.13 -27.95 8.66
C ALA A 10 15.81 -27.95 7.83
N SER A 11 15.09 -26.84 7.84
CA SER A 11 13.90 -26.64 7.02
C SER A 11 14.29 -26.84 5.56
N ALA A 12 13.53 -27.66 4.82
CA ALA A 12 13.71 -27.80 3.40
C ALA A 12 13.68 -26.42 2.71
N PRO A 13 14.50 -26.19 1.69
CA PRO A 13 14.52 -24.91 1.00
C PRO A 13 13.11 -24.59 0.48
N GLN A 14 12.59 -23.42 0.87
CA GLN A 14 11.27 -22.97 0.42
C GLN A 14 11.31 -22.73 -1.09
N PRO A 15 10.26 -23.11 -1.84
CA PRO A 15 10.22 -22.88 -3.27
C PRO A 15 10.28 -21.38 -3.57
N ILE A 16 11.07 -21.00 -4.57
CA ILE A 16 11.13 -19.61 -5.04
C ILE A 16 9.82 -19.28 -5.73
N VAL A 17 9.13 -18.26 -5.23
CA VAL A 17 7.90 -17.72 -5.82
C VAL A 17 8.23 -16.45 -6.60
N CYS A 18 7.64 -16.31 -7.80
CA CYS A 18 7.70 -15.07 -8.57
C CYS A 18 6.37 -14.32 -8.45
N VAL A 19 6.42 -13.11 -7.91
CA VAL A 19 5.25 -12.22 -7.76
C VAL A 19 5.28 -11.16 -8.86
N HIS A 20 4.20 -11.06 -9.61
CA HIS A 20 4.01 -10.09 -10.69
C HIS A 20 3.08 -8.97 -10.21
N PHE A 21 3.63 -7.78 -9.96
CA PHE A 21 2.87 -6.58 -9.62
C PHE A 21 2.33 -5.92 -10.89
N VAL A 22 1.02 -5.64 -10.95
CA VAL A 22 0.38 -4.92 -12.05
C VAL A 22 -0.12 -3.57 -11.53
N ARG A 23 0.50 -2.48 -11.97
CA ARG A 23 0.21 -1.11 -11.50
C ARG A 23 -1.08 -0.53 -12.09
N GLY A 24 -1.49 -1.00 -13.24
CA GLY A 24 -2.65 -0.46 -13.94
C GLY A 24 -2.41 0.91 -14.60
N GLY A 25 -1.15 1.26 -14.87
CA GLY A 25 -0.73 2.50 -15.52
C GLY A 25 0.70 2.90 -15.14
N PRO A 26 1.21 4.01 -15.68
CA PRO A 26 2.59 4.46 -15.47
C PRO A 26 2.80 5.18 -14.13
N ALA A 27 1.79 5.26 -13.27
CA ALA A 27 1.90 5.95 -11.98
C ALA A 27 2.99 5.30 -11.10
N TYR A 28 3.80 6.15 -10.49
CA TYR A 28 4.75 5.72 -9.47
C TYR A 28 4.01 5.36 -8.18
N LEU A 29 4.25 4.16 -7.69
CA LEU A 29 3.68 3.63 -6.46
C LEU A 29 4.83 3.19 -5.54
N PRO A 30 5.22 4.03 -4.57
CA PRO A 30 6.37 3.75 -3.69
C PRO A 30 6.21 2.45 -2.88
N GLU A 31 4.98 2.05 -2.59
CA GLU A 31 4.69 0.78 -1.93
C GLU A 31 5.11 -0.43 -2.78
N VAL A 32 5.08 -0.34 -4.11
CA VAL A 32 5.53 -1.43 -4.98
C VAL A 32 7.03 -1.65 -4.84
N ASP A 33 7.82 -0.58 -4.76
CA ASP A 33 9.27 -0.68 -4.57
C ASP A 33 9.59 -1.33 -3.21
N ALA A 34 8.85 -0.97 -2.16
CA ALA A 34 8.99 -1.58 -0.84
C ALA A 34 8.66 -3.08 -0.87
N TYR A 35 7.59 -3.48 -1.56
CA TYR A 35 7.24 -4.90 -1.73
C TYR A 35 8.29 -5.67 -2.54
N VAL A 36 8.77 -5.09 -3.64
CA VAL A 36 9.84 -5.70 -4.45
C VAL A 36 11.08 -5.92 -3.60
N HIS A 37 11.49 -4.90 -2.84
CA HIS A 37 12.64 -5.01 -1.94
C HIS A 37 12.44 -6.12 -0.89
N PHE A 38 11.30 -6.12 -0.22
CA PHE A 38 10.98 -7.13 0.80
C PHE A 38 10.97 -8.55 0.23
N ILE A 39 10.28 -8.77 -0.89
CA ILE A 39 10.16 -10.09 -1.52
C ILE A 39 11.52 -10.62 -1.97
N THR A 40 12.35 -9.76 -2.57
CA THR A 40 13.69 -10.15 -3.05
C THR A 40 14.66 -10.40 -1.89
N ALA A 41 14.57 -9.63 -0.82
CA ALA A 41 15.36 -9.85 0.40
C ALA A 41 15.05 -11.20 1.08
N HIS A 42 13.84 -11.74 0.86
CA HIS A 42 13.42 -13.06 1.36
C HIS A 42 13.65 -14.20 0.36
N GLY A 43 14.44 -13.97 -0.69
CA GLY A 43 14.84 -15.02 -1.64
C GLY A 43 13.80 -15.36 -2.72
N HIS A 44 12.77 -14.53 -2.87
CA HIS A 44 11.77 -14.67 -3.92
C HIS A 44 12.02 -13.69 -5.07
N GLN A 45 11.25 -13.79 -6.15
CA GLN A 45 11.34 -12.89 -7.30
C GLN A 45 10.13 -11.93 -7.33
N ALA A 46 10.36 -10.70 -7.77
CA ALA A 46 9.31 -9.73 -7.97
C ALA A 46 9.52 -8.99 -9.29
N LEU A 47 8.48 -8.87 -10.10
CA LEU A 47 8.48 -8.17 -11.38
C LEU A 47 7.34 -7.16 -11.42
N VAL A 48 7.57 -6.01 -12.02
CA VAL A 48 6.58 -4.93 -12.10
C VAL A 48 6.12 -4.75 -13.54
N HIS A 49 4.82 -4.65 -13.73
CA HIS A 49 4.15 -4.49 -15.03
C HIS A 49 3.20 -3.29 -14.98
N ASP A 50 3.10 -2.54 -16.07
CA ASP A 50 2.12 -1.47 -16.21
C ASP A 50 0.71 -2.00 -16.51
N THR A 51 0.64 -3.17 -17.12
CA THR A 51 -0.60 -3.85 -17.53
C THR A 51 -0.48 -5.35 -17.36
N GLY A 52 -1.59 -6.02 -17.05
CA GLY A 52 -1.64 -7.47 -16.97
C GLY A 52 -1.34 -8.18 -18.29
N ALA A 53 -1.44 -7.49 -19.43
CA ALA A 53 -1.13 -8.07 -20.74
C ALA A 53 0.33 -8.55 -20.87
N THR A 54 1.27 -7.92 -20.16
CA THR A 54 2.69 -8.26 -20.17
C THR A 54 3.09 -9.35 -19.17
N VAL A 55 2.17 -9.74 -18.28
CA VAL A 55 2.40 -10.82 -17.32
C VAL A 55 2.45 -12.17 -18.07
N PRO A 56 3.43 -13.06 -17.82
CA PRO A 56 3.52 -14.35 -18.49
C PRO A 56 2.37 -15.28 -18.07
N LEU A 57 1.96 -16.19 -18.96
CA LEU A 57 0.83 -17.11 -18.72
C LEU A 57 1.07 -18.12 -17.59
N ASN A 58 2.34 -18.40 -17.31
CA ASN A 58 2.77 -19.29 -16.23
C ASN A 58 3.05 -18.55 -14.91
N ALA A 59 2.60 -17.31 -14.77
CA ALA A 59 2.72 -16.55 -13.52
C ALA A 59 2.07 -17.34 -12.37
N GLN A 60 2.76 -17.39 -11.22
CA GLN A 60 2.26 -18.06 -10.02
C GLN A 60 1.38 -17.13 -9.19
N VAL A 61 1.82 -15.87 -9.01
CA VAL A 61 1.11 -14.84 -8.23
C VAL A 61 1.04 -13.56 -9.05
N VAL A 62 -0.15 -12.99 -9.14
CA VAL A 62 -0.38 -11.69 -9.78
C VAL A 62 -1.04 -10.76 -8.76
N TRP A 63 -0.35 -9.65 -8.46
CA TRP A 63 -0.79 -8.66 -7.49
C TRP A 63 -1.21 -7.39 -8.21
N TRP A 64 -2.50 -7.13 -8.21
CA TRP A 64 -3.12 -5.99 -8.86
C TRP A 64 -3.15 -4.79 -7.91
N MET A 65 -2.37 -3.78 -8.23
CA MET A 65 -2.32 -2.54 -7.45
C MET A 65 -3.46 -1.64 -7.84
N CYS A 66 -4.30 -1.30 -6.90
CA CYS A 66 -5.49 -0.45 -6.97
C CYS A 66 -5.97 -0.02 -8.38
N GLY A 67 -7.23 0.16 -8.57
CA GLY A 67 -7.81 0.53 -9.85
C GLY A 67 -8.82 -0.49 -10.33
N ARG A 68 -9.04 -0.52 -11.63
CA ARG A 68 -9.92 -1.49 -12.26
C ARG A 68 -9.12 -2.66 -12.80
N VAL A 69 -9.41 -3.85 -12.30
CA VAL A 69 -8.81 -5.08 -12.81
C VAL A 69 -9.57 -5.56 -14.05
N SER A 70 -8.83 -5.87 -15.10
CA SER A 70 -9.40 -6.35 -16.36
C SER A 70 -9.86 -7.80 -16.23
N ALA A 71 -11.15 -8.05 -16.46
CA ALA A 71 -11.68 -9.41 -16.49
C ALA A 71 -11.09 -10.28 -17.62
N ALA A 72 -10.66 -9.67 -18.73
CA ALA A 72 -10.00 -10.38 -19.81
C ALA A 72 -8.59 -10.83 -19.41
N GLU A 73 -7.82 -9.94 -18.76
CA GLU A 73 -6.47 -10.26 -18.26
C GLU A 73 -6.51 -11.30 -17.15
N THR A 74 -7.44 -11.19 -16.20
CA THR A 74 -7.62 -12.20 -15.14
C THR A 74 -7.98 -13.56 -15.73
N ARG A 75 -8.87 -13.63 -16.72
CA ARG A 75 -9.18 -14.89 -17.40
C ARG A 75 -7.98 -15.48 -18.13
N ARG A 76 -7.14 -14.64 -18.73
CA ARG A 76 -5.90 -15.07 -19.38
C ARG A 76 -4.93 -15.70 -18.37
N LEU A 77 -4.88 -15.16 -17.15
CA LEU A 77 -3.99 -15.55 -16.06
C LEU A 77 -4.69 -16.45 -15.01
N LYS A 78 -5.73 -17.18 -15.42
CA LYS A 78 -6.61 -17.95 -14.52
C LYS A 78 -5.93 -19.00 -13.63
N SER A 79 -4.71 -19.40 -13.95
CA SER A 79 -3.91 -20.34 -13.16
C SER A 79 -3.08 -19.69 -12.07
N ALA A 80 -2.97 -18.35 -12.07
CA ALA A 80 -2.26 -17.60 -11.06
C ALA A 80 -3.12 -17.39 -9.81
N PHE A 81 -2.48 -17.19 -8.66
CA PHE A 81 -3.10 -16.67 -7.46
C PHE A 81 -3.23 -15.15 -7.58
N HIS A 82 -4.45 -14.62 -7.48
CA HIS A 82 -4.75 -13.21 -7.68
C HIS A 82 -4.92 -12.48 -6.36
N ILE A 83 -4.11 -11.43 -6.16
CA ILE A 83 -4.24 -10.48 -5.05
C ILE A 83 -4.75 -9.16 -5.60
N HIS A 84 -5.82 -8.61 -5.03
CA HIS A 84 -6.30 -7.26 -5.32
C HIS A 84 -5.99 -6.33 -4.15
N GLU A 85 -5.27 -5.24 -4.40
CA GLU A 85 -4.97 -4.23 -3.40
C GLU A 85 -5.76 -2.94 -3.64
N TYR A 86 -6.38 -2.45 -2.58
CA TYR A 86 -7.18 -1.24 -2.55
C TYR A 86 -6.53 -0.23 -1.61
N ALA A 87 -5.66 0.62 -2.16
CA ALA A 87 -4.98 1.68 -1.39
C ALA A 87 -5.89 2.87 -1.09
N SER A 88 -6.96 3.08 -1.86
CA SER A 88 -7.93 4.15 -1.65
C SER A 88 -9.27 3.82 -2.31
N THR A 89 -10.30 4.55 -1.92
CA THR A 89 -11.55 4.60 -2.68
C THR A 89 -11.36 5.41 -3.96
N SER A 90 -12.35 5.37 -4.84
CA SER A 90 -12.30 6.14 -6.08
C SER A 90 -12.27 7.65 -5.82
N ALA A 91 -11.49 8.39 -6.61
CA ALA A 91 -11.45 9.85 -6.55
C ALA A 91 -12.69 10.51 -7.20
N PRO A 92 -13.10 11.71 -6.72
CA PRO A 92 -14.12 12.53 -7.40
C PRO A 92 -13.73 12.83 -8.87
N PRO A 93 -14.70 13.17 -9.74
CA PRO A 93 -16.14 13.17 -9.51
C PRO A 93 -16.74 11.77 -9.56
N HIS A 94 -17.95 11.63 -8.99
CA HIS A 94 -18.72 10.38 -9.01
C HIS A 94 -18.03 9.17 -8.33
N ALA A 95 -17.29 9.40 -7.25
CA ALA A 95 -16.53 8.36 -6.53
C ALA A 95 -17.41 7.16 -6.15
N TRP A 96 -18.61 7.41 -5.59
CA TRP A 96 -19.54 6.36 -5.19
C TRP A 96 -19.98 5.47 -6.35
N PHE A 97 -20.21 6.05 -7.55
CA PHE A 97 -20.60 5.29 -8.74
C PHE A 97 -19.43 4.45 -9.26
N LYS A 98 -18.21 5.00 -9.24
CA LYS A 98 -17.00 4.25 -9.61
C LYS A 98 -16.76 3.07 -8.68
N ASP A 99 -16.95 3.26 -7.36
CA ASP A 99 -16.81 2.19 -6.37
C ASP A 99 -17.91 1.15 -6.55
N PHE A 100 -19.16 1.55 -6.80
CA PHE A 100 -20.25 0.66 -7.14
C PHE A 100 -19.94 -0.17 -8.39
N VAL A 101 -19.47 0.46 -9.46
CA VAL A 101 -19.07 -0.26 -10.69
C VAL A 101 -17.93 -1.26 -10.39
N LYS A 102 -16.92 -0.87 -9.61
CA LYS A 102 -15.84 -1.77 -9.18
C LYS A 102 -16.40 -2.97 -8.44
N HIS A 103 -17.28 -2.73 -7.48
CA HIS A 103 -17.89 -3.79 -6.67
C HIS A 103 -18.54 -4.88 -7.51
N TRP A 104 -19.28 -4.49 -8.58
CA TRP A 104 -20.07 -5.42 -9.38
C TRP A 104 -19.34 -5.96 -10.62
N THR A 105 -18.31 -5.29 -11.11
CA THR A 105 -17.67 -5.64 -12.39
C THR A 105 -16.27 -6.19 -12.26
N GLN A 106 -15.64 -6.07 -11.11
CA GLN A 106 -14.30 -6.62 -10.92
C GLN A 106 -14.34 -8.15 -10.77
N PRO A 107 -13.37 -8.85 -11.37
CA PRO A 107 -13.20 -10.28 -11.13
C PRO A 107 -12.97 -10.53 -9.64
N LYS A 108 -13.47 -11.65 -9.14
CA LYS A 108 -13.23 -12.10 -7.78
C LYS A 108 -11.77 -12.57 -7.65
N PRO A 109 -10.96 -11.98 -6.74
CA PRO A 109 -9.60 -12.45 -6.50
C PRO A 109 -9.56 -13.60 -5.49
N ASP A 110 -8.38 -14.18 -5.30
CA ASP A 110 -8.12 -15.17 -4.24
C ASP A 110 -7.86 -14.50 -2.90
N TYR A 111 -7.35 -13.26 -2.90
CA TYR A 111 -7.05 -12.49 -1.70
C TYR A 111 -7.22 -10.98 -1.93
N ARG A 112 -7.60 -10.25 -0.87
CA ARG A 112 -7.68 -8.79 -0.88
C ARG A 112 -6.80 -8.15 0.17
N LEU A 113 -6.21 -7.01 -0.20
CA LEU A 113 -5.56 -6.10 0.72
C LEU A 113 -6.27 -4.74 0.69
N PHE A 114 -6.56 -4.21 1.86
CA PHE A 114 -7.12 -2.87 2.01
C PHE A 114 -6.17 -2.01 2.83
N GLN A 115 -5.99 -0.77 2.43
CA GLN A 115 -5.12 0.15 3.16
C GLN A 115 -5.55 0.30 4.63
N ASN A 116 -6.86 0.32 4.90
CA ASN A 116 -7.41 0.42 6.24
C ASN A 116 -8.87 -0.06 6.29
N GLY A 117 -9.45 -0.10 7.50
CA GLY A 117 -10.83 -0.52 7.72
C GLY A 117 -11.85 0.34 6.98
N TRP A 118 -11.63 1.66 6.91
CA TRP A 118 -12.52 2.57 6.19
C TRP A 118 -12.59 2.27 4.69
N VAL A 119 -11.46 2.01 4.04
CA VAL A 119 -11.43 1.61 2.62
C VAL A 119 -12.18 0.30 2.43
N ARG A 120 -11.97 -0.69 3.31
CA ARG A 120 -12.68 -1.98 3.27
C ARG A 120 -14.21 -1.79 3.38
N GLU A 121 -14.67 -1.04 4.37
CA GLU A 121 -16.10 -0.77 4.58
C GLU A 121 -16.71 -0.03 3.37
N ARG A 122 -16.00 0.97 2.85
CA ARG A 122 -16.47 1.76 1.71
C ARG A 122 -16.56 0.94 0.42
N MET A 123 -15.64 -0.01 0.20
CA MET A 123 -15.67 -0.92 -0.96
C MET A 123 -16.78 -1.97 -0.82
N GLY A 124 -17.17 -2.34 0.39
CA GLY A 124 -18.36 -3.15 0.69
C GLY A 124 -18.35 -4.56 0.11
N PHE A 125 -17.19 -5.17 -0.14
CA PHE A 125 -17.13 -6.56 -0.61
C PHE A 125 -17.54 -7.52 0.50
N ASP A 126 -18.62 -8.26 0.28
CA ASP A 126 -19.14 -9.30 1.18
C ASP A 126 -19.29 -10.62 0.41
N ASP A 127 -18.20 -11.11 -0.12
CA ASP A 127 -18.18 -12.30 -0.99
C ASP A 127 -17.31 -13.44 -0.44
N GLY A 128 -16.91 -13.33 0.84
CA GLY A 128 -16.13 -14.35 1.53
C GLY A 128 -14.66 -14.47 1.09
N VAL A 129 -14.15 -13.56 0.29
CA VAL A 129 -12.72 -13.57 -0.07
C VAL A 129 -11.87 -13.22 1.16
N PRO A 130 -10.84 -14.01 1.48
CA PRO A 130 -9.90 -13.69 2.55
C PRO A 130 -9.25 -12.32 2.33
N HIS A 131 -9.05 -11.58 3.41
CA HIS A 131 -8.46 -10.24 3.31
C HIS A 131 -7.60 -9.90 4.52
N ALA A 132 -6.72 -8.89 4.33
CA ALA A 132 -6.04 -8.22 5.43
C ALA A 132 -6.12 -6.69 5.26
N LEU A 133 -5.87 -5.99 6.35
CA LEU A 133 -5.61 -4.57 6.34
C LEU A 133 -4.08 -4.37 6.31
N ARG A 134 -3.62 -3.36 5.56
CA ARG A 134 -2.24 -2.92 5.61
C ARG A 134 -2.21 -1.46 5.99
N ASP A 135 -1.43 -1.11 6.99
CA ASP A 135 -1.18 0.28 7.31
C ASP A 135 -0.22 0.91 6.29
N MET A 136 -0.23 2.23 6.23
CA MET A 136 0.77 2.96 5.45
C MET A 136 2.12 2.84 6.16
N GLY A 137 3.08 2.24 5.48
CA GLY A 137 4.47 2.26 5.91
C GLY A 137 5.13 3.59 5.55
N VAL A 138 6.12 3.96 6.34
CA VAL A 138 7.04 5.06 6.04
C VAL A 138 8.39 4.45 5.69
N ALA A 139 9.01 4.88 4.59
CA ALA A 139 10.30 4.37 4.20
C ALA A 139 11.38 4.72 5.26
N GLN A 140 12.30 3.79 5.52
CA GLN A 140 13.37 3.95 6.52
C GLN A 140 14.18 5.24 6.32
N ALA A 141 14.36 5.65 5.06
CA ALA A 141 15.07 6.88 4.73
C ALA A 141 14.49 8.14 5.39
N PHE A 142 13.18 8.18 5.67
CA PHE A 142 12.57 9.30 6.39
C PHE A 142 12.95 9.30 7.88
N PHE A 143 13.05 8.12 8.49
CA PHE A 143 13.53 8.00 9.87
C PHE A 143 15.00 8.35 9.96
N ASP A 144 15.82 7.88 9.03
CA ASP A 144 17.25 8.14 8.98
C ASP A 144 17.55 9.63 8.78
N ALA A 145 16.75 10.32 7.95
CA ALA A 145 16.85 11.75 7.73
C ALA A 145 16.39 12.58 8.96
N ALA A 146 15.44 12.08 9.74
CA ALA A 146 14.93 12.76 10.92
C ALA A 146 15.81 12.56 12.17
N ALA A 147 16.58 11.48 12.23
CA ALA A 147 17.37 11.11 13.40
C ALA A 147 18.39 12.17 13.90
N PRO A 148 19.04 12.98 13.03
CA PRO A 148 19.99 14.00 13.51
C PRO A 148 19.33 15.29 14.03
N ALA A 149 18.06 15.51 13.80
CA ALA A 149 17.41 16.80 14.03
C ALA A 149 16.64 16.91 15.36
N LEU A 150 16.45 15.79 16.06
CA LEU A 150 15.83 15.82 17.38
C LEU A 150 16.93 15.81 18.44
N PRO A 151 17.22 16.94 19.12
CA PRO A 151 18.00 16.88 20.35
C PRO A 151 17.28 15.92 21.29
N GLU A 152 18.04 15.03 21.95
CA GLU A 152 17.47 14.24 23.03
C GLU A 152 16.72 15.19 23.95
N ALA A 153 15.41 15.11 23.91
CA ALA A 153 14.57 15.83 24.85
C ALA A 153 14.87 15.22 26.21
N SER A 154 15.74 15.85 26.96
CA SER A 154 15.77 15.70 28.41
C SER A 154 14.38 16.09 28.87
N TYR A 155 13.56 15.12 29.23
CA TYR A 155 12.30 15.37 29.92
C TYR A 155 12.63 15.92 31.31
N GLU A 156 13.01 17.20 31.39
CA GLU A 156 12.84 17.98 32.59
C GLU A 156 11.40 18.48 32.52
N ASP A 157 10.58 17.88 33.38
CA ASP A 157 9.21 18.35 33.66
C ASP A 157 9.25 19.86 33.88
N ASP A 158 8.37 20.63 33.23
CA ASP A 158 7.97 22.02 33.43
C ASP A 158 8.45 23.10 32.45
N ALA A 159 9.09 22.82 31.33
CA ALA A 159 9.20 23.84 30.28
C ALA A 159 8.27 23.51 29.10
N PRO A 160 7.44 24.46 28.65
CA PRO A 160 6.69 24.24 27.40
C PRO A 160 7.71 23.99 26.31
N THR A 161 7.68 22.78 25.74
CA THR A 161 8.56 22.37 24.65
C THR A 161 8.40 23.39 23.54
N ARG A 162 9.34 24.32 23.40
CA ARG A 162 9.36 25.25 22.27
C ARG A 162 9.64 24.41 21.04
N ILE A 163 8.59 24.05 20.33
CA ILE A 163 8.70 23.58 18.96
C ILE A 163 9.48 24.66 18.20
N PRO A 164 10.64 24.33 17.59
CA PRO A 164 11.37 25.33 16.81
C PRO A 164 10.41 25.94 15.80
N PRO A 165 10.51 27.25 15.54
CA PRO A 165 9.63 27.88 14.57
C PRO A 165 9.80 27.16 13.24
N ASN A 166 8.76 26.44 12.84
CA ASN A 166 8.73 25.79 11.55
C ASN A 166 8.52 26.88 10.48
N GLU A 167 9.19 26.73 9.35
CA GLU A 167 8.97 27.63 8.21
C GLU A 167 7.54 27.52 7.68
N PHE A 168 6.86 26.39 8.00
CA PHE A 168 5.49 26.11 7.57
C PHE A 168 4.67 25.56 8.74
N ASP A 169 3.48 26.11 8.96
CA ASP A 169 2.51 25.60 9.93
C ASP A 169 1.70 24.42 9.41
N LEU A 170 1.63 24.26 8.09
CA LEU A 170 0.89 23.22 7.42
C LEU A 170 1.63 22.76 6.16
N VAL A 171 1.83 21.44 6.03
CA VAL A 171 2.37 20.82 4.82
C VAL A 171 1.35 19.83 4.24
N TYR A 172 1.01 19.99 2.95
CA TYR A 172 0.19 19.04 2.21
C TYR A 172 1.06 18.16 1.33
N LEU A 173 0.96 16.85 1.53
CA LEU A 173 1.59 15.85 0.67
C LEU A 173 0.50 15.10 -0.10
N GLY A 174 0.40 15.35 -1.40
CA GLY A 174 -0.59 14.69 -2.24
C GLY A 174 -0.78 15.33 -3.61
N GLU A 175 -1.73 14.79 -4.35
CA GLU A 175 -2.10 15.30 -5.66
C GLU A 175 -2.86 16.63 -5.52
N MET A 176 -2.44 17.66 -6.26
CA MET A 176 -3.02 19.01 -6.20
C MET A 176 -4.52 19.03 -6.49
N THR A 177 -5.01 18.16 -7.37
CA THR A 177 -6.45 18.04 -7.65
C THR A 177 -7.26 17.63 -6.43
N ARG A 178 -6.67 16.89 -5.50
CA ARG A 178 -7.32 16.50 -4.23
C ARG A 178 -7.27 17.60 -3.19
N LEU A 179 -6.35 18.55 -3.32
CA LEU A 179 -6.26 19.72 -2.45
C LEU A 179 -7.35 20.76 -2.75
N LEU A 180 -7.76 20.90 -4.02
CA LEU A 180 -8.70 21.95 -4.45
C LEU A 180 -9.95 22.12 -3.57
N PRO A 181 -10.63 21.05 -3.08
CA PRO A 181 -11.78 21.20 -2.19
C PRO A 181 -11.46 21.84 -0.84
N PHE A 182 -10.19 21.82 -0.43
CA PHE A 182 -9.73 22.35 0.86
C PHE A 182 -9.20 23.79 0.77
N VAL A 183 -9.02 24.33 -0.44
CA VAL A 183 -8.49 25.68 -0.63
C VAL A 183 -9.28 26.75 0.14
N PRO A 184 -10.65 26.74 0.16
CA PRO A 184 -11.41 27.71 0.95
C PRO A 184 -11.14 27.60 2.46
N LEU A 185 -10.95 26.39 2.99
CA LEU A 185 -10.61 26.16 4.38
C LEU A 185 -9.21 26.70 4.70
N LEU A 186 -8.22 26.41 3.83
CA LEU A 186 -6.85 26.90 4.00
C LEU A 186 -6.81 28.44 3.96
N GLN A 187 -7.60 29.06 3.08
CA GLN A 187 -7.73 30.51 3.01
C GLN A 187 -8.33 31.06 4.32
N SER A 188 -9.39 30.42 4.85
CA SER A 188 -9.99 30.84 6.12
C SER A 188 -9.02 30.74 7.29
N ILE A 189 -8.15 29.72 7.32
CA ILE A 189 -7.10 29.56 8.34
C ILE A 189 -6.07 30.69 8.20
N HIS A 190 -5.62 30.98 6.99
CA HIS A 190 -4.68 32.06 6.71
C HIS A 190 -5.22 33.43 7.13
N ASP A 191 -6.51 33.69 6.82
CA ASP A 191 -7.17 34.99 7.12
C ASP A 191 -7.48 35.17 8.62
N ALA A 192 -7.46 34.06 9.38
CA ALA A 192 -7.71 34.09 10.84
C ALA A 192 -6.45 34.34 11.68
N GLY A 193 -5.27 34.29 11.05
CA GLY A 193 -4.07 34.66 11.69
C GLY A 193 -3.02 34.14 12.14
#